data_c6ebef81c191450ff10a55ded50f3bfc
#
_entry.id   c6ebef81c191450ff10a55ded50f3bfc
#
_cell.length_a   1.000
_cell.length_b   1.000
_cell.length_c   1.000
_cell.angle_alpha   90.00
_cell.angle_beta   90.00
_cell.angle_gamma   90.00
#
_symmetry.space_group_name_H-M   'P 1'
#
loop_
_entity.id
_entity.type
_entity.pdbx_description
1 polymer ?
#
loop_
_entity_poly.entity_id
_entity_poly.type
_entity_poly.pdbx_seq_one_letter_code
_entity_poly.pdbx_strand_id
1 'polypeptide(L)'
;MILRCFIVRIWLRFDSNRALRDFLAMDYYPYNRRIMKACGLTSLPDRRTFDRRLSTISADIKERIVTMASLFVKEELVDPYIIAIDSTLLRAKGHLWHKSSIIKGAVPRSGIDTDARWGYSHTKQWVFGYKLHITSSTGSLIIPLSADFTQADVHDNQRYPVVTSSLPNKVRYAAADLGYDDHKLYKFSTDKGFELVCPVSEIYNHTSSDRVQLINFYDSELGQAIYSWRSISVEPLIEHIKDVFKIDPLPVRGYQKGAATVLLSVLIYQIMVYYNCITGNKRPKAIKHMLGS
;
A
#
# COMPACT_ATOMS: atom_id res chain seq x y z
N MET A 1 -15.54 -0.19 -15.71
CA MET A 1 -14.95 -0.22 -17.05
C MET A 1 -13.47 0.14 -17.04
N ILE A 2 -13.05 1.38 -16.95
CA ILE A 2 -11.62 1.80 -17.00
C ILE A 2 -10.75 1.17 -15.90
N LEU A 3 -11.25 0.99 -14.67
CA LEU A 3 -10.53 0.28 -13.61
C LEU A 3 -10.11 -1.14 -14.03
N ARG A 4 -10.99 -1.89 -14.71
CA ARG A 4 -10.66 -3.23 -15.22
C ARG A 4 -9.51 -3.17 -16.23
N CYS A 5 -9.45 -2.14 -17.05
CA CYS A 5 -8.34 -1.93 -17.99
C CYS A 5 -7.01 -1.71 -17.26
N PHE A 6 -7.02 -0.97 -16.15
CA PHE A 6 -5.80 -0.77 -15.35
C PHE A 6 -5.40 -2.04 -14.59
N ILE A 7 -6.35 -2.85 -14.13
CA ILE A 7 -6.06 -4.19 -13.59
C ILE A 7 -5.36 -5.04 -14.66
N VAL A 8 -5.91 -5.09 -15.88
CA VAL A 8 -5.29 -5.80 -17.02
C VAL A 8 -3.91 -5.26 -17.32
N ARG A 9 -3.71 -3.93 -17.30
CA ARG A 9 -2.41 -3.32 -17.54
C ARG A 9 -1.35 -3.86 -16.58
N ILE A 10 -1.65 -3.89 -15.28
CA ILE A 10 -0.70 -4.34 -14.27
C ILE A 10 -0.56 -5.87 -14.33
N TRP A 11 -1.66 -6.59 -14.50
CA TRP A 11 -1.66 -8.06 -14.60
C TRP A 11 -0.80 -8.57 -15.75
N LEU A 12 -0.94 -7.97 -16.94
CA LEU A 12 -0.18 -8.31 -18.12
C LEU A 12 1.14 -7.52 -18.25
N ARG A 13 1.51 -6.76 -17.21
CA ARG A 13 2.79 -6.02 -17.12
C ARG A 13 3.04 -5.03 -18.27
N PHE A 14 1.99 -4.38 -18.76
CA PHE A 14 2.18 -3.30 -19.73
C PHE A 14 2.83 -2.08 -19.08
N ASP A 15 3.94 -1.62 -19.61
CA ASP A 15 4.73 -0.50 -19.08
C ASP A 15 4.00 0.84 -19.16
N SER A 16 3.00 0.98 -20.02
CA SER A 16 2.31 2.24 -20.24
C SER A 16 0.84 2.06 -20.63
N ASN A 17 0.05 3.11 -20.45
CA ASN A 17 -1.31 3.17 -20.97
C ASN A 17 -1.36 3.09 -22.50
N ARG A 18 -0.29 3.52 -23.17
CA ARG A 18 -0.15 3.37 -24.62
C ARG A 18 -0.05 1.89 -25.02
N ALA A 19 0.85 1.14 -24.37
CA ALA A 19 1.01 -0.29 -24.65
C ALA A 19 -0.28 -1.07 -24.38
N LEU A 20 -0.98 -0.77 -23.26
CA LEU A 20 -2.30 -1.34 -23.01
C LEU A 20 -3.29 -1.03 -24.12
N ARG A 21 -3.37 0.24 -24.55
CA ARG A 21 -4.31 0.65 -25.59
C ARG A 21 -3.99 -0.01 -26.93
N ASP A 22 -2.72 -0.05 -27.30
CA ASP A 22 -2.27 -0.68 -28.55
C ASP A 22 -2.61 -2.19 -28.55
N PHE A 23 -2.43 -2.87 -27.40
CA PHE A 23 -2.89 -4.24 -27.21
C PHE A 23 -4.41 -4.39 -27.37
N LEU A 24 -5.21 -3.53 -26.73
CA LEU A 24 -6.67 -3.59 -26.84
C LEU A 24 -7.17 -3.21 -28.24
N ALA A 25 -6.41 -2.42 -29.01
CA ALA A 25 -6.73 -2.06 -30.39
C ALA A 25 -6.61 -3.24 -31.37
N MET A 26 -5.86 -4.26 -31.01
CA MET A 26 -5.70 -5.49 -31.82
C MET A 26 -6.88 -6.47 -31.59
N ASP A 27 -8.11 -5.97 -31.66
CA ASP A 27 -9.33 -6.72 -31.35
C ASP A 27 -9.67 -7.84 -32.33
N TYR A 28 -8.97 -7.88 -33.49
CA TYR A 28 -9.03 -9.00 -34.44
C TYR A 28 -8.42 -10.29 -33.88
N TYR A 29 -7.55 -10.23 -32.88
CA TYR A 29 -7.11 -11.41 -32.14
C TYR A 29 -8.17 -11.84 -31.11
N PRO A 30 -8.60 -13.13 -31.09
CA PRO A 30 -9.63 -13.61 -30.18
C PRO A 30 -9.34 -13.34 -28.68
N TYR A 31 -8.07 -13.43 -28.29
CA TYR A 31 -7.63 -13.16 -26.92
C TYR A 31 -7.85 -11.70 -26.54
N ASN A 32 -7.39 -10.75 -27.36
CA ASN A 32 -7.52 -9.31 -27.10
C ASN A 32 -8.99 -8.89 -27.07
N ARG A 33 -9.81 -9.44 -27.98
CA ARG A 33 -11.26 -9.22 -27.98
C ARG A 33 -11.94 -9.71 -26.72
N ARG A 34 -11.53 -10.88 -26.17
CA ARG A 34 -12.03 -11.38 -24.89
C ARG A 34 -11.67 -10.45 -23.75
N ILE A 35 -10.44 -9.96 -23.70
CA ILE A 35 -9.98 -9.00 -22.69
C ILE A 35 -10.76 -7.69 -22.79
N MET A 36 -10.93 -7.14 -23.99
CA MET A 36 -11.71 -5.92 -24.22
C MET A 36 -13.16 -6.08 -23.72
N LYS A 37 -13.80 -7.22 -24.02
CA LYS A 37 -15.14 -7.55 -23.53
C LYS A 37 -15.16 -7.71 -21.99
N ALA A 38 -14.17 -8.37 -21.39
CA ALA A 38 -14.04 -8.52 -19.95
C ALA A 38 -13.86 -7.16 -19.23
N CYS A 39 -13.20 -6.20 -19.89
CA CYS A 39 -13.11 -4.82 -19.43
C CYS A 39 -14.45 -4.05 -19.52
N GLY A 40 -15.45 -4.59 -20.24
CA GLY A 40 -16.74 -3.96 -20.49
C GLY A 40 -16.66 -2.83 -21.53
N LEU A 41 -15.67 -2.90 -22.43
CA LEU A 41 -15.47 -1.92 -23.50
C LEU A 41 -16.31 -2.30 -24.73
N THR A 42 -17.14 -1.39 -25.19
CA THR A 42 -17.85 -1.47 -26.48
C THR A 42 -17.06 -0.77 -27.61
N SER A 43 -16.26 0.22 -27.21
CA SER A 43 -15.33 0.93 -28.12
C SER A 43 -14.04 1.24 -27.35
N LEU A 44 -12.93 1.39 -28.06
CA LEU A 44 -11.63 1.67 -27.45
C LEU A 44 -11.53 3.17 -27.10
N PRO A 45 -11.35 3.51 -25.81
CA PRO A 45 -11.15 4.90 -25.40
C PRO A 45 -9.85 5.51 -25.97
N ASP A 46 -9.83 6.83 -26.13
CA ASP A 46 -8.61 7.55 -26.46
C ASP A 46 -7.57 7.44 -25.36
N ARG A 47 -6.28 7.47 -25.72
CA ARG A 47 -5.16 7.40 -24.76
C ARG A 47 -5.26 8.45 -23.65
N ARG A 48 -5.65 9.68 -23.97
CA ARG A 48 -5.82 10.76 -22.98
C ARG A 48 -6.88 10.43 -21.95
N THR A 49 -7.90 9.64 -22.31
CA THR A 49 -8.91 9.17 -21.35
C THR A 49 -8.30 8.24 -20.31
N PHE A 50 -7.44 7.30 -20.71
CA PHE A 50 -6.71 6.46 -19.76
C PHE A 50 -5.80 7.30 -18.86
N ASP A 51 -5.03 8.23 -19.41
CA ASP A 51 -4.11 9.06 -18.64
C ASP A 51 -4.85 9.94 -17.61
N ARG A 52 -5.95 10.57 -18.02
CA ARG A 52 -6.81 11.38 -17.14
C ARG A 52 -7.46 10.53 -16.05
N ARG A 53 -8.01 9.38 -16.39
CA ARG A 53 -8.66 8.49 -15.41
C ARG A 53 -7.68 7.91 -14.42
N LEU A 54 -6.48 7.55 -14.84
CA LEU A 54 -5.44 7.08 -13.91
C LEU A 54 -5.08 8.16 -12.87
N SER A 55 -5.14 9.44 -13.23
CA SER A 55 -4.86 10.55 -12.31
C SER A 55 -5.98 10.82 -11.30
N THR A 56 -7.17 10.25 -11.45
CA THR A 56 -8.33 10.56 -10.59
C THR A 56 -8.88 9.37 -9.80
N ILE A 57 -8.39 8.16 -10.04
CA ILE A 57 -9.02 6.92 -9.54
C ILE A 57 -8.51 6.48 -8.16
N SER A 58 -7.50 7.13 -7.59
CA SER A 58 -6.84 6.65 -6.37
C SER A 58 -7.77 6.53 -5.15
N ALA A 59 -8.74 7.43 -5.01
CA ALA A 59 -9.72 7.37 -3.93
C ALA A 59 -10.63 6.13 -4.05
N ASP A 60 -11.16 5.88 -5.26
CA ASP A 60 -11.98 4.69 -5.53
C ASP A 60 -11.21 3.39 -5.27
N ILE A 61 -9.90 3.39 -5.53
CA ILE A 61 -9.06 2.20 -5.28
C ILE A 61 -8.90 1.96 -3.78
N LYS A 62 -8.69 3.00 -2.98
CA LYS A 62 -8.62 2.87 -1.51
C LYS A 62 -9.88 2.25 -0.93
N GLU A 63 -11.04 2.71 -1.34
CA GLU A 63 -12.32 2.16 -0.92
C GLU A 63 -12.45 0.67 -1.29
N ARG A 64 -12.02 0.30 -2.49
CA ARG A 64 -12.03 -1.09 -2.94
C ARG A 64 -11.06 -1.99 -2.19
N ILE A 65 -9.89 -1.47 -1.77
CA ILE A 65 -8.96 -2.22 -0.91
C ILE A 65 -9.65 -2.56 0.41
N VAL A 66 -10.34 -1.62 1.04
CA VAL A 66 -11.10 -1.84 2.28
C VAL A 66 -12.26 -2.80 2.07
N THR A 67 -12.99 -2.65 0.95
CA THR A 67 -14.09 -3.56 0.60
C THR A 67 -13.60 -5.00 0.40
N MET A 68 -12.48 -5.18 -0.30
CA MET A 68 -11.87 -6.51 -0.47
C MET A 68 -11.39 -7.09 0.86
N ALA A 69 -10.77 -6.30 1.73
CA ALA A 69 -10.38 -6.74 3.06
C ALA A 69 -11.60 -7.19 3.89
N SER A 70 -12.70 -6.44 3.84
CA SER A 70 -13.94 -6.78 4.51
C SER A 70 -14.54 -8.12 4.00
N LEU A 71 -14.35 -8.43 2.71
CA LEU A 71 -14.78 -9.70 2.14
C LEU A 71 -13.98 -10.88 2.73
N PHE A 72 -12.65 -10.75 2.85
CA PHE A 72 -11.80 -11.77 3.50
C PHE A 72 -12.22 -12.03 4.94
N VAL A 73 -12.55 -10.99 5.69
CA VAL A 73 -12.99 -11.11 7.08
C VAL A 73 -14.40 -11.73 7.17
N LYS A 74 -15.31 -11.35 6.28
CA LYS A 74 -16.67 -11.89 6.22
C LYS A 74 -16.69 -13.38 5.91
N GLU A 75 -15.80 -13.83 5.03
CA GLU A 75 -15.66 -15.24 4.65
C GLU A 75 -14.72 -16.03 5.57
N GLU A 76 -14.33 -15.44 6.71
CA GLU A 76 -13.47 -16.04 7.74
C GLU A 76 -12.13 -16.55 7.21
N LEU A 77 -11.68 -16.02 6.07
CA LEU A 77 -10.35 -16.31 5.50
C LEU A 77 -9.23 -15.65 6.29
N VAL A 78 -9.54 -14.56 7.01
CA VAL A 78 -8.62 -13.76 7.81
C VAL A 78 -9.28 -13.37 9.13
N ASP A 79 -8.55 -13.55 10.23
CA ASP A 79 -8.91 -12.98 11.53
C ASP A 79 -8.12 -11.67 11.73
N PRO A 80 -8.80 -10.52 11.83
CA PRO A 80 -8.14 -9.22 12.03
C PRO A 80 -7.93 -8.88 13.51
N TYR A 81 -7.97 -9.84 14.44
CA TYR A 81 -7.82 -9.59 15.88
C TYR A 81 -6.54 -8.83 16.22
N ILE A 82 -5.42 -9.23 15.62
CA ILE A 82 -4.15 -8.49 15.62
C ILE A 82 -3.88 -8.02 14.20
N ILE A 83 -3.52 -6.75 14.06
CA ILE A 83 -3.07 -6.17 12.79
C ILE A 83 -1.65 -5.64 12.92
N ALA A 84 -0.96 -5.49 11.81
CA ALA A 84 0.35 -4.87 11.76
C ALA A 84 0.34 -3.67 10.81
N ILE A 85 1.07 -2.62 11.17
CA ILE A 85 1.14 -1.36 10.43
C ILE A 85 2.59 -1.04 10.14
N ASP A 86 2.85 -0.67 8.89
CA ASP A 86 4.18 -0.22 8.48
C ASP A 86 4.10 0.68 7.25
N SER A 87 5.21 1.32 6.93
CA SER A 87 5.36 2.11 5.72
C SER A 87 6.66 1.80 5.00
N THR A 88 6.70 2.07 3.70
CA THR A 88 7.93 1.91 2.92
C THR A 88 8.13 3.06 1.96
N LEU A 89 9.38 3.52 1.86
CA LEU A 89 9.79 4.49 0.87
C LEU A 89 9.89 3.84 -0.51
N LEU A 90 9.36 4.53 -1.51
CA LEU A 90 9.37 4.16 -2.92
C LEU A 90 10.09 5.26 -3.70
N ARG A 91 11.10 4.88 -4.48
CA ARG A 91 11.87 5.82 -5.30
C ARG A 91 11.01 6.39 -6.42
N ALA A 92 11.10 7.69 -6.64
CA ALA A 92 10.47 8.33 -7.79
C ALA A 92 11.08 7.84 -9.11
N LYS A 93 10.29 7.90 -10.18
CA LYS A 93 10.76 7.60 -11.53
C LYS A 93 11.63 8.74 -12.07
N GLY A 94 12.83 8.42 -12.55
CA GLY A 94 13.69 9.33 -13.27
C GLY A 94 14.81 9.88 -12.43
N HIS A 95 15.23 11.11 -12.72
CA HIS A 95 16.37 11.74 -12.08
C HIS A 95 16.02 12.34 -10.71
N LEU A 96 17.02 12.43 -9.85
CA LEU A 96 16.89 13.07 -8.54
C LEU A 96 16.83 14.60 -8.68
N TRP A 97 15.95 15.22 -7.91
CA TRP A 97 15.99 16.67 -7.68
C TRP A 97 16.73 16.92 -6.37
N HIS A 98 18.00 17.34 -6.49
CA HIS A 98 18.86 17.55 -5.33
C HIS A 98 18.31 18.65 -4.41
N LYS A 99 18.38 18.44 -3.09
CA LYS A 99 17.90 19.40 -2.09
C LYS A 99 18.50 20.80 -2.30
N SER A 100 19.79 20.89 -2.62
CA SER A 100 20.46 22.17 -2.91
C SER A 100 19.86 22.90 -4.11
N SER A 101 19.43 22.18 -5.14
CA SER A 101 18.75 22.77 -6.31
C SER A 101 17.33 23.24 -5.97
N ILE A 102 16.61 22.49 -5.14
CA ILE A 102 15.27 22.86 -4.65
C ILE A 102 15.35 24.17 -3.84
N ILE A 103 16.30 24.24 -2.89
CA ILE A 103 16.50 25.43 -2.03
C ILE A 103 16.86 26.67 -2.87
N LYS A 104 17.65 26.51 -3.92
CA LYS A 104 18.03 27.60 -4.85
C LYS A 104 16.91 27.95 -5.84
N GLY A 105 15.76 27.33 -5.79
CA GLY A 105 14.67 27.55 -6.74
C GLY A 105 15.00 27.17 -8.18
N ALA A 106 15.98 26.27 -8.39
CA ALA A 106 16.39 25.88 -9.74
C ALA A 106 15.26 25.13 -10.46
N VAL A 107 15.02 25.51 -11.71
CA VAL A 107 14.03 24.82 -12.56
C VAL A 107 14.47 23.37 -12.76
N PRO A 108 13.59 22.39 -12.49
CA PRO A 108 13.94 20.98 -12.63
C PRO A 108 14.18 20.61 -14.09
N ARG A 109 15.18 19.76 -14.33
CA ARG A 109 15.43 19.20 -15.67
C ARG A 109 14.28 18.32 -16.12
N SER A 110 14.10 18.19 -17.42
CA SER A 110 13.20 17.19 -18.01
C SER A 110 13.50 15.80 -17.45
N GLY A 111 12.47 15.11 -16.98
CA GLY A 111 12.62 13.77 -16.41
C GLY A 111 12.64 13.70 -14.89
N ILE A 112 12.66 14.82 -14.19
CA ILE A 112 12.49 14.90 -12.72
C ILE A 112 11.00 14.85 -12.39
N ASP A 113 10.66 14.11 -11.33
CA ASP A 113 9.31 14.09 -10.75
C ASP A 113 9.19 15.20 -9.72
N THR A 114 8.51 16.30 -10.09
CA THR A 114 8.37 17.49 -9.25
C THR A 114 7.42 17.31 -8.05
N ASP A 115 6.60 16.26 -8.05
CA ASP A 115 5.70 15.95 -6.94
C ASP A 115 6.39 15.12 -5.84
N ALA A 116 7.52 14.47 -6.17
CA ALA A 116 8.29 13.69 -5.23
C ALA A 116 8.99 14.55 -4.17
N ARG A 117 9.22 13.99 -2.99
CA ARG A 117 9.93 14.64 -1.88
C ARG A 117 11.03 13.75 -1.33
N TRP A 118 11.94 14.35 -0.56
CA TRP A 118 12.97 13.61 0.14
C TRP A 118 12.47 13.10 1.48
N GLY A 119 12.44 11.78 1.65
CA GLY A 119 12.19 11.10 2.91
C GLY A 119 13.44 10.38 3.42
N TYR A 120 13.46 10.06 4.69
CA TYR A 120 14.55 9.33 5.34
C TYR A 120 14.01 8.05 5.97
N SER A 121 14.79 6.98 5.87
CA SER A 121 14.61 5.78 6.70
C SER A 121 15.98 5.26 7.14
N HIS A 122 16.04 4.62 8.30
CA HIS A 122 17.30 4.07 8.83
C HIS A 122 17.92 3.05 7.88
N THR A 123 17.12 2.26 7.19
CA THR A 123 17.60 1.20 6.27
C THR A 123 18.00 1.72 4.89
N LYS A 124 17.19 2.63 4.32
CA LYS A 124 17.40 3.14 2.95
C LYS A 124 18.10 4.50 2.88
N GLN A 125 18.32 5.13 4.04
CA GLN A 125 18.84 6.51 4.12
C GLN A 125 17.89 7.49 3.40
N TRP A 126 18.44 8.48 2.68
CA TRP A 126 17.66 9.49 1.96
C TRP A 126 17.11 8.94 0.63
N VAL A 127 15.81 8.97 0.48
CA VAL A 127 15.09 8.55 -0.73
C VAL A 127 14.29 9.73 -1.28
N PHE A 128 14.49 10.04 -2.57
CA PHE A 128 13.64 10.99 -3.29
C PHE A 128 12.47 10.23 -3.91
N GLY A 129 11.26 10.49 -3.43
CA GLY A 129 10.10 9.72 -3.89
C GLY A 129 8.84 9.90 -3.07
N TYR A 130 8.25 8.77 -2.75
CA TYR A 130 6.94 8.63 -2.12
C TYR A 130 6.98 7.58 -1.02
N LYS A 131 5.86 7.42 -0.32
CA LYS A 131 5.71 6.45 0.74
C LYS A 131 4.37 5.70 0.58
N LEU A 132 4.43 4.39 0.72
CA LEU A 132 3.27 3.52 0.84
C LEU A 132 3.10 3.14 2.30
N HIS A 133 1.93 3.42 2.86
CA HIS A 133 1.51 3.00 4.20
C HIS A 133 0.54 1.85 4.06
N ILE A 134 0.72 0.78 4.83
CA ILE A 134 -0.13 -0.42 4.80
C ILE A 134 -0.49 -0.84 6.22
N THR A 135 -1.75 -1.20 6.39
CA THR A 135 -2.21 -2.01 7.50
C THR A 135 -2.49 -3.41 6.99
N SER A 136 -1.97 -4.43 7.64
CA SER A 136 -2.16 -5.83 7.25
C SER A 136 -2.82 -6.66 8.35
N SER A 137 -3.46 -7.74 7.95
CA SER A 137 -3.77 -8.84 8.86
C SER A 137 -2.48 -9.54 9.30
N THR A 138 -2.61 -10.33 10.36
CA THR A 138 -1.58 -11.26 10.86
C THR A 138 -2.07 -12.71 10.69
N GLY A 139 -1.29 -13.68 11.17
CA GLY A 139 -1.69 -15.09 11.15
C GLY A 139 -1.31 -15.82 9.86
N SER A 140 -2.07 -16.85 9.51
CA SER A 140 -1.75 -17.76 8.39
C SER A 140 -1.88 -17.11 7.02
N LEU A 141 -2.90 -16.27 6.84
CA LEU A 141 -3.13 -15.52 5.61
C LEU A 141 -2.94 -14.02 5.88
N ILE A 142 -1.90 -13.46 5.29
CA ILE A 142 -1.53 -12.05 5.43
C ILE A 142 -1.97 -11.30 4.19
N ILE A 143 -2.88 -10.33 4.37
CA ILE A 143 -3.38 -9.45 3.31
C ILE A 143 -3.34 -7.99 3.76
N PRO A 144 -3.27 -7.03 2.83
CA PRO A 144 -3.56 -5.63 3.14
C PRO A 144 -4.99 -5.48 3.63
N LEU A 145 -5.21 -4.75 4.73
CA LEU A 145 -6.55 -4.36 5.20
C LEU A 145 -6.89 -2.95 4.75
N SER A 146 -5.89 -2.09 4.70
CA SER A 146 -5.99 -0.74 4.16
C SER A 146 -4.64 -0.30 3.62
N ALA A 147 -4.64 0.72 2.75
CA ALA A 147 -3.41 1.31 2.22
C ALA A 147 -3.59 2.79 1.94
N ASP A 148 -2.49 3.55 2.09
CA ASP A 148 -2.43 4.96 1.71
C ASP A 148 -1.10 5.28 1.01
N PHE A 149 -1.09 6.35 0.23
CA PHE A 149 0.08 6.77 -0.52
C PHE A 149 0.33 8.26 -0.30
N THR A 150 1.56 8.62 0.03
CA THR A 150 1.96 10.01 0.31
C THR A 150 3.29 10.36 -0.34
N GLN A 151 3.68 11.63 -0.26
CA GLN A 151 5.04 12.05 -0.49
C GLN A 151 5.96 11.47 0.59
N ALA A 152 7.25 11.29 0.28
CA ALA A 152 8.19 10.60 1.15
C ALA A 152 8.51 11.36 2.47
N ASP A 153 8.28 12.67 2.52
CA ASP A 153 8.48 13.53 3.69
C ASP A 153 7.33 13.49 4.71
N VAL A 154 6.21 12.87 4.37
CA VAL A 154 5.09 12.74 5.30
C VAL A 154 5.43 11.73 6.40
N HIS A 155 5.30 12.14 7.66
CA HIS A 155 5.53 11.28 8.81
C HIS A 155 4.47 10.18 8.96
N ASP A 156 4.88 9.00 9.41
CA ASP A 156 4.03 7.82 9.50
C ASP A 156 2.87 8.01 10.47
N ASN A 157 3.13 8.67 11.62
CA ASN A 157 2.12 9.00 12.61
C ASN A 157 0.96 9.84 12.06
N GLN A 158 1.21 10.72 11.07
CA GLN A 158 0.15 11.51 10.43
C GLN A 158 -0.82 10.66 9.60
N ARG A 159 -0.36 9.50 9.14
CA ARG A 159 -1.16 8.61 8.29
C ARG A 159 -1.78 7.44 9.05
N TYR A 160 -1.36 7.20 10.28
CA TYR A 160 -1.93 6.18 11.14
C TYR A 160 -3.46 6.27 11.24
N PRO A 161 -4.08 7.42 11.57
CA PRO A 161 -5.53 7.52 11.63
C PRO A 161 -6.23 7.20 10.29
N VAL A 162 -5.57 7.49 9.17
CA VAL A 162 -6.14 7.25 7.84
C VAL A 162 -6.17 5.76 7.52
N VAL A 163 -5.05 5.04 7.75
CA VAL A 163 -4.96 3.61 7.44
C VAL A 163 -5.66 2.72 8.46
N THR A 164 -6.07 3.28 9.61
CA THR A 164 -6.79 2.56 10.66
C THR A 164 -8.27 2.97 10.80
N SER A 165 -8.73 4.00 10.07
CA SER A 165 -10.10 4.51 10.19
C SER A 165 -11.18 3.52 9.75
N SER A 166 -10.87 2.64 8.81
CA SER A 166 -11.82 1.70 8.18
C SER A 166 -11.55 0.24 8.55
N LEU A 167 -10.95 0.01 9.71
CA LEU A 167 -10.65 -1.34 10.18
C LEU A 167 -11.93 -2.07 10.64
N PRO A 168 -11.98 -3.41 10.51
CA PRO A 168 -13.06 -4.21 11.08
C PRO A 168 -13.18 -4.05 12.60
N ASN A 169 -14.39 -4.07 13.15
CA ASN A 169 -14.66 -3.95 14.59
C ASN A 169 -14.05 -5.10 15.45
N LYS A 170 -13.56 -6.16 14.81
CA LYS A 170 -12.88 -7.29 15.49
C LYS A 170 -11.44 -6.99 15.91
N VAL A 171 -10.84 -5.90 15.43
CA VAL A 171 -9.47 -5.52 15.78
C VAL A 171 -9.37 -5.21 17.27
N ARG A 172 -8.34 -5.76 17.93
CA ARG A 172 -8.02 -5.51 19.35
C ARG A 172 -6.63 -4.94 19.53
N TYR A 173 -5.69 -5.31 18.66
CA TYR A 173 -4.30 -4.86 18.77
C TYR A 173 -3.76 -4.45 17.42
N ALA A 174 -2.97 -3.38 17.42
CA ALA A 174 -2.26 -2.86 16.25
C ALA A 174 -0.76 -2.78 16.55
N ALA A 175 0.03 -3.66 15.96
CA ALA A 175 1.48 -3.66 16.08
C ALA A 175 2.11 -2.68 15.08
N ALA A 176 2.95 -1.75 15.57
CA ALA A 176 3.63 -0.74 14.76
C ALA A 176 5.07 -0.54 15.23
N ASP A 177 5.90 0.18 14.45
CA ASP A 177 7.27 0.49 14.86
C ASP A 177 7.35 1.69 15.81
N LEU A 178 8.59 2.01 16.27
CA LEU A 178 8.86 3.13 17.17
C LEU A 178 8.39 4.49 16.60
N GLY A 179 8.31 4.64 15.29
CA GLY A 179 7.85 5.87 14.65
C GLY A 179 6.38 6.21 14.92
N TYR A 180 5.62 5.26 15.45
CA TYR A 180 4.22 5.44 15.85
C TYR A 180 4.04 5.70 17.35
N ASP A 181 5.12 5.83 18.12
CA ASP A 181 5.06 6.17 19.54
C ASP A 181 4.65 7.63 19.75
N ASP A 182 3.35 7.89 19.76
CA ASP A 182 2.74 9.21 19.92
C ASP A 182 1.48 9.09 20.82
N HIS A 183 1.42 9.89 21.87
CA HIS A 183 0.30 9.91 22.81
C HIS A 183 -1.07 10.07 22.12
N LYS A 184 -1.14 10.87 21.05
CA LYS A 184 -2.37 11.08 20.27
C LYS A 184 -2.81 9.80 19.56
N LEU A 185 -1.86 8.97 19.12
CA LEU A 185 -2.16 7.71 18.43
C LEU A 185 -2.65 6.64 19.41
N TYR A 186 -2.09 6.56 20.61
CA TYR A 186 -2.62 5.67 21.66
C TYR A 186 -4.06 6.03 21.98
N LYS A 187 -4.32 7.31 22.28
CA LYS A 187 -5.68 7.79 22.55
C LYS A 187 -6.63 7.51 21.39
N PHE A 188 -6.22 7.82 20.16
CA PHE A 188 -7.02 7.54 18.98
C PHE A 188 -7.37 6.05 18.86
N SER A 189 -6.42 5.15 19.13
CA SER A 189 -6.63 3.70 19.06
C SER A 189 -7.62 3.23 20.11
N THR A 190 -7.45 3.69 21.36
CA THR A 190 -8.37 3.38 22.47
C THR A 190 -9.79 3.89 22.17
N ASP A 191 -9.93 5.11 21.64
CA ASP A 191 -11.22 5.69 21.26
C ASP A 191 -11.90 4.86 20.12
N LYS A 192 -11.11 4.14 19.33
CA LYS A 192 -11.58 3.21 18.28
C LYS A 192 -11.80 1.77 18.77
N GLY A 193 -11.50 1.46 20.03
CA GLY A 193 -11.72 0.17 20.66
C GLY A 193 -10.62 -0.88 20.41
N PHE A 194 -9.39 -0.45 20.08
CA PHE A 194 -8.22 -1.31 19.98
C PHE A 194 -6.99 -0.64 20.61
N GLU A 195 -5.94 -1.39 20.87
CA GLU A 195 -4.71 -0.92 21.48
C GLU A 195 -3.55 -0.87 20.49
N LEU A 196 -2.81 0.25 20.46
CA LEU A 196 -1.56 0.37 19.72
C LEU A 196 -0.42 -0.24 20.56
N VAL A 197 0.34 -1.14 19.94
CA VAL A 197 1.50 -1.82 20.53
C VAL A 197 2.73 -1.47 19.70
N CYS A 198 3.61 -0.65 20.25
CA CYS A 198 4.87 -0.28 19.63
C CYS A 198 5.96 -0.07 20.68
N PRO A 199 7.25 -0.11 20.32
CA PRO A 199 8.34 0.27 21.22
C PRO A 199 8.11 1.68 21.75
N VAL A 200 8.49 1.91 23.00
CA VAL A 200 8.33 3.21 23.65
C VAL A 200 9.65 3.96 23.61
N SER A 201 9.64 5.18 23.05
CA SER A 201 10.84 6.01 22.90
C SER A 201 11.39 6.47 24.25
N GLU A 202 12.71 6.35 24.42
CA GLU A 202 13.42 6.85 25.61
C GLU A 202 13.48 8.39 25.71
N ILE A 203 13.16 9.08 24.60
CA ILE A 203 13.20 10.55 24.52
C ILE A 203 12.10 11.20 25.38
N TYR A 204 10.99 10.50 25.60
CA TYR A 204 9.86 11.02 26.37
C TYR A 204 10.01 10.72 27.87
N ASN A 205 9.44 11.59 28.68
CA ASN A 205 9.43 11.42 30.15
C ASN A 205 8.66 10.16 30.55
N HIS A 206 9.38 9.16 31.09
CA HIS A 206 8.83 7.87 31.51
C HIS A 206 8.17 7.88 32.90
N THR A 207 8.00 9.05 33.53
CA THR A 207 7.48 9.17 34.89
C THR A 207 5.98 9.32 35.00
N SER A 208 5.26 9.58 33.89
CA SER A 208 3.80 9.61 33.91
C SER A 208 3.22 8.20 34.03
N SER A 209 2.17 8.06 34.83
CA SER A 209 1.46 6.79 35.07
C SER A 209 1.06 6.09 33.75
N ASP A 210 0.54 6.83 32.79
CA ASP A 210 0.10 6.30 31.50
C ASP A 210 1.29 5.76 30.68
N ARG A 211 2.42 6.48 30.73
CA ARG A 211 3.63 6.07 30.02
C ARG A 211 4.22 4.78 30.60
N VAL A 212 4.25 4.68 31.92
CA VAL A 212 4.68 3.45 32.61
C VAL A 212 3.80 2.27 32.26
N GLN A 213 2.49 2.45 32.15
CA GLN A 213 1.58 1.38 31.73
C GLN A 213 1.86 0.91 30.30
N LEU A 214 2.12 1.83 29.35
CA LEU A 214 2.48 1.49 27.97
C LEU A 214 3.79 0.70 27.91
N ILE A 215 4.82 1.11 28.67
CA ILE A 215 6.10 0.39 28.77
C ILE A 215 5.87 -1.01 29.32
N ASN A 216 5.18 -1.12 30.47
CA ASN A 216 4.92 -2.40 31.10
C ASN A 216 4.11 -3.33 30.20
N PHE A 217 3.14 -2.79 29.45
CA PHE A 217 2.38 -3.59 28.49
C PHE A 217 3.25 -4.05 27.32
N TYR A 218 4.03 -3.14 26.72
CA TYR A 218 4.94 -3.50 25.62
C TYR A 218 5.96 -4.56 26.06
N ASP A 219 6.54 -4.44 27.27
CA ASP A 219 7.56 -5.36 27.81
C ASP A 219 6.95 -6.67 28.32
N SER A 220 5.62 -6.76 28.46
CA SER A 220 4.95 -8.00 28.83
C SER A 220 5.11 -9.07 27.77
N GLU A 221 4.99 -10.34 28.15
CA GLU A 221 4.98 -11.48 27.23
C GLU A 221 3.94 -11.32 26.11
N LEU A 222 2.73 -10.84 26.46
CA LEU A 222 1.66 -10.57 25.50
C LEU A 222 2.03 -9.43 24.55
N GLY A 223 2.57 -8.32 25.06
CA GLY A 223 2.97 -7.18 24.25
C GLY A 223 4.06 -7.55 23.22
N GLN A 224 5.07 -8.29 23.66
CA GLN A 224 6.14 -8.79 22.80
C GLN A 224 5.62 -9.79 21.76
N ALA A 225 4.71 -10.68 22.14
CA ALA A 225 4.09 -11.61 21.22
C ALA A 225 3.29 -10.88 20.13
N ILE A 226 2.50 -9.84 20.50
CA ILE A 226 1.76 -9.00 19.55
C ILE A 226 2.73 -8.26 18.63
N TYR A 227 3.76 -7.61 19.18
CA TYR A 227 4.72 -6.84 18.41
C TYR A 227 5.49 -7.69 17.40
N SER A 228 5.82 -8.93 17.75
CA SER A 228 6.55 -9.86 16.88
C SER A 228 5.83 -10.13 15.55
N TRP A 229 4.49 -10.01 15.52
CA TRP A 229 3.71 -10.18 14.28
C TRP A 229 4.07 -9.17 13.20
N ARG A 230 4.61 -8.00 13.53
CA ARG A 230 4.99 -6.98 12.55
C ARG A 230 6.04 -7.52 11.56
N SER A 231 7.12 -8.10 12.06
CA SER A 231 8.22 -8.59 11.24
C SER A 231 7.87 -9.79 10.35
N ILE A 232 6.89 -10.59 10.76
CA ILE A 232 6.46 -11.77 10.00
C ILE A 232 5.21 -11.55 9.15
N SER A 233 4.58 -10.38 9.24
CA SER A 233 3.38 -10.04 8.48
C SER A 233 3.57 -8.86 7.53
N VAL A 234 3.53 -7.61 8.02
CA VAL A 234 3.48 -6.42 7.16
C VAL A 234 4.79 -6.18 6.41
N GLU A 235 5.94 -6.44 7.01
CA GLU A 235 7.23 -6.25 6.34
C GLU A 235 7.39 -7.18 5.12
N PRO A 236 7.22 -8.53 5.25
CA PRO A 236 7.28 -9.42 4.10
C PRO A 236 6.20 -9.15 3.06
N LEU A 237 5.00 -8.69 3.49
CA LEU A 237 3.92 -8.32 2.57
C LEU A 237 4.33 -7.14 1.69
N ILE A 238 4.88 -6.09 2.29
CA ILE A 238 5.35 -4.90 1.58
C ILE A 238 6.43 -5.28 0.56
N GLU A 239 7.45 -6.04 0.96
CA GLU A 239 8.52 -6.46 0.05
C GLU A 239 7.98 -7.36 -1.07
N HIS A 240 7.04 -8.25 -0.77
CA HIS A 240 6.41 -9.09 -1.77
C HIS A 240 5.63 -8.27 -2.81
N ILE A 241 4.82 -7.29 -2.38
CA ILE A 241 4.10 -6.38 -3.30
C ILE A 241 5.10 -5.59 -4.17
N LYS A 242 6.18 -5.07 -3.59
CA LYS A 242 7.22 -4.33 -4.33
C LYS A 242 7.89 -5.21 -5.39
N ASP A 243 8.26 -6.45 -5.02
CA ASP A 243 8.93 -7.38 -5.94
C ASP A 243 7.99 -7.85 -7.05
N VAL A 244 6.78 -8.25 -6.70
CA VAL A 244 5.82 -8.80 -7.67
C VAL A 244 5.39 -7.75 -8.69
N PHE A 245 5.07 -6.53 -8.23
CA PHE A 245 4.51 -5.48 -9.11
C PHE A 245 5.54 -4.46 -9.60
N LYS A 246 6.81 -4.61 -9.19
CA LYS A 246 7.91 -3.73 -9.62
C LYS A 246 7.59 -2.24 -9.42
N ILE A 247 7.12 -1.89 -8.23
CA ILE A 247 6.73 -0.53 -7.88
C ILE A 247 7.85 0.29 -7.22
N ASP A 248 9.06 -0.23 -7.09
CA ASP A 248 10.23 0.48 -6.60
C ASP A 248 11.45 0.23 -7.52
N PRO A 249 11.89 1.24 -8.31
CA PRO A 249 11.32 2.59 -8.45
C PRO A 249 9.94 2.61 -9.10
N LEU A 250 9.19 3.69 -8.87
CA LEU A 250 7.86 3.84 -9.48
C LEU A 250 7.95 3.80 -11.02
N PRO A 251 7.03 3.08 -11.71
CA PRO A 251 7.03 3.03 -13.17
C PRO A 251 6.45 4.29 -13.83
N VAL A 252 5.84 5.18 -13.06
CA VAL A 252 5.18 6.41 -13.51
C VAL A 252 5.69 7.63 -12.75
N ARG A 253 5.51 8.84 -13.29
CA ARG A 253 5.79 10.11 -12.65
C ARG A 253 4.52 10.83 -12.22
N GLY A 254 4.65 11.66 -11.18
CA GLY A 254 3.58 12.47 -10.61
C GLY A 254 2.79 11.74 -9.53
N TYR A 255 2.43 12.48 -8.49
CA TYR A 255 1.75 11.95 -7.28
C TYR A 255 0.50 11.15 -7.61
N GLN A 256 -0.41 11.70 -8.41
CA GLN A 256 -1.71 11.09 -8.69
C GLN A 256 -1.57 9.74 -9.44
N LYS A 257 -0.70 9.68 -10.43
CA LYS A 257 -0.45 8.44 -11.19
C LYS A 257 0.32 7.42 -10.35
N GLY A 258 1.25 7.88 -9.52
CA GLY A 258 1.97 7.07 -8.55
C GLY A 258 1.02 6.42 -7.57
N ALA A 259 0.16 7.22 -6.93
CA ALA A 259 -0.87 6.76 -6.01
C ALA A 259 -1.76 5.69 -6.65
N ALA A 260 -2.33 5.97 -7.81
CA ALA A 260 -3.18 5.01 -8.51
C ALA A 260 -2.44 3.71 -8.85
N THR A 261 -1.18 3.79 -9.31
CA THR A 261 -0.41 2.60 -9.69
C THR A 261 -0.07 1.73 -8.47
N VAL A 262 0.39 2.34 -7.38
CA VAL A 262 0.76 1.62 -6.16
C VAL A 262 -0.46 1.00 -5.48
N LEU A 263 -1.54 1.77 -5.32
CA LEU A 263 -2.78 1.27 -4.70
C LEU A 263 -3.46 0.19 -5.56
N LEU A 264 -3.40 0.29 -6.89
CA LEU A 264 -3.84 -0.80 -7.77
C LEU A 264 -3.03 -2.07 -7.56
N SER A 265 -1.73 -1.97 -7.35
CA SER A 265 -0.89 -3.15 -7.06
C SER A 265 -1.33 -3.83 -5.77
N VAL A 266 -1.66 -3.05 -4.73
CA VAL A 266 -2.23 -3.57 -3.47
C VAL A 266 -3.58 -4.25 -3.71
N LEU A 267 -4.49 -3.62 -4.46
CA LEU A 267 -5.81 -4.19 -4.77
C LEU A 267 -5.70 -5.48 -5.60
N ILE A 268 -4.81 -5.49 -6.60
CA ILE A 268 -4.60 -6.68 -7.44
C ILE A 268 -4.01 -7.82 -6.61
N TYR A 269 -3.09 -7.53 -5.68
CA TYR A 269 -2.60 -8.52 -4.74
C TYR A 269 -3.77 -9.18 -3.98
N GLN A 270 -4.68 -8.40 -3.41
CA GLN A 270 -5.87 -8.94 -2.71
C GLN A 270 -6.73 -9.80 -3.65
N ILE A 271 -7.02 -9.32 -4.87
CA ILE A 271 -7.83 -10.07 -5.85
C ILE A 271 -7.20 -11.42 -6.18
N MET A 272 -5.88 -11.46 -6.41
CA MET A 272 -5.17 -12.70 -6.73
C MET A 272 -5.16 -13.67 -5.55
N VAL A 273 -4.88 -13.18 -4.35
CA VAL A 273 -4.91 -14.00 -3.13
C VAL A 273 -6.32 -14.54 -2.89
N TYR A 274 -7.34 -13.71 -3.02
CA TYR A 274 -8.73 -14.13 -2.88
C TYR A 274 -9.10 -15.21 -3.90
N TYR A 275 -8.76 -15.01 -5.17
CA TYR A 275 -8.98 -16.02 -6.20
C TYR A 275 -8.32 -17.35 -5.85
N ASN A 276 -7.08 -17.33 -5.39
CA ASN A 276 -6.38 -18.54 -4.94
C ASN A 276 -7.10 -19.22 -3.76
N CYS A 277 -7.64 -18.46 -2.80
CA CYS A 277 -8.39 -19.01 -1.68
C CYS A 277 -9.67 -19.74 -2.16
N ILE A 278 -10.49 -19.08 -2.99
CA ILE A 278 -11.76 -19.66 -3.44
C ILE A 278 -11.60 -20.82 -4.44
N THR A 279 -10.43 -20.91 -5.10
CA THR A 279 -10.12 -22.04 -6.01
C THR A 279 -9.37 -23.18 -5.30
N GLY A 280 -9.18 -23.09 -3.99
CA GLY A 280 -8.57 -24.15 -3.18
C GLY A 280 -7.04 -24.27 -3.36
N ASN A 281 -6.37 -23.21 -3.81
CA ASN A 281 -4.91 -23.21 -3.93
C ASN A 281 -4.26 -23.29 -2.53
N LYS A 282 -3.45 -24.33 -2.29
CA LYS A 282 -2.75 -24.53 -1.01
C LYS A 282 -1.75 -23.41 -0.64
N ARG A 283 -1.35 -22.60 -1.61
CA ARG A 283 -0.41 -21.48 -1.43
C ARG A 283 -1.03 -20.17 -1.94
N PRO A 284 -2.05 -19.61 -1.26
CA PRO A 284 -2.81 -18.48 -1.79
C PRO A 284 -1.96 -17.23 -2.04
N LYS A 285 -0.87 -17.03 -1.31
CA LYS A 285 0.07 -15.91 -1.50
C LYS A 285 1.03 -16.08 -2.68
N ALA A 286 1.11 -17.26 -3.29
CA ALA A 286 1.99 -17.52 -4.44
C ALA A 286 1.35 -16.97 -5.73
N ILE A 287 1.37 -15.66 -5.92
CA ILE A 287 0.70 -14.97 -7.02
C ILE A 287 1.61 -14.63 -8.22
N LYS A 288 2.93 -14.77 -8.06
CA LYS A 288 3.91 -14.34 -9.09
C LYS A 288 3.71 -15.04 -10.43
N HIS A 289 3.31 -16.31 -10.41
CA HIS A 289 3.02 -17.09 -11.62
C HIS A 289 1.71 -16.70 -12.33
N MET A 290 0.84 -15.95 -11.66
CA MET A 290 -0.43 -15.49 -12.25
C MET A 290 -0.27 -14.22 -13.10
N LEU A 291 0.85 -13.53 -12.96
CA LEU A 291 1.14 -12.33 -13.74
C LEU A 291 1.72 -12.72 -15.09
N GLY A 292 1.32 -12.02 -16.14
CA GLY A 292 1.89 -12.20 -17.46
C GLY A 292 3.41 -12.06 -17.45
N SER A 293 4.10 -13.01 -18.09
CA SER A 293 5.55 -12.98 -18.29
C SER A 293 5.92 -12.01 -19.40
#